data_c9df14b6879a3620689b4c1232a138e9
#
_entry.id   c9df14b6879a3620689b4c1232a138e9
#
_cell.length_a   1.000
_cell.length_b   1.000
_cell.length_c   1.000
_cell.angle_alpha   90.00
_cell.angle_beta   90.00
_cell.angle_gamma   90.00
#
_symmetry.space_group_name_H-M   'P 1'
#
loop_
_entity.id
_entity.type
_entity.pdbx_description
1 polymer ?
#
loop_
_entity_poly.entity_id
_entity_poly.type
_entity_poly.pdbx_seq_one_letter_code
_entity_poly.pdbx_strand_id
1 'polypeptide(L)'
;DRWCTNPLFAGGFIWVYCDEAPKRSDKGGILDSDKSNAPDGVVGPRREKEGSYYAIRAQWSPIQLKPLLITNHFDGRFLLTNEYTFTNLKDCRMTYKVLSCGTPLQGNAEAGKVIAEGKVQLPSINPGETGTARFELPDSFREGDVLELEAFDKEGKSICNWTYPIHLAKQYFERNLAQTTLTPAPQKAEARQTSDAIELKSSKVSITFDAATGMIRHIKSGETEVPFKDGPVAIGMKMRYEPSLSYTRHSSDGAIYCAKYKGAADSIVWRLTNEGLLYMDAILLNRGSGGGGFDDAFMDAQVFNLGLSFSYPEQNCSGMKWMGRGPYRVWKNRIPGTNYGIWHKDYNNTITGESFENLIYPEFKGYHANLYWATLEGEKTSFTVYSRNDGTFFRVFTPEEPAGRIKDTMPAFPEGDLSFLLDIPAICSFKPIEQQGPNSQPGNIRIKSGDEGLHLNLMFDFR
;
A
#
# COMPACT_ATOMS: atom_id res chain seq x y z
N ASP A 1 5.48 16.27 17.75
CA ASP A 1 4.35 16.89 18.51
C ASP A 1 4.73 17.26 19.94
N ARG A 2 5.37 16.39 20.73
CA ARG A 2 5.77 16.70 22.11
C ARG A 2 6.80 17.84 22.20
N TRP A 3 7.61 18.01 21.19
CA TRP A 3 8.66 19.02 21.18
C TRP A 3 8.09 20.42 20.95
N CYS A 4 7.16 20.55 20.00
CA CYS A 4 6.54 21.84 19.70
C CYS A 4 5.60 22.36 20.82
N THR A 5 5.15 21.49 21.70
CA THR A 5 4.25 21.84 22.81
C THR A 5 4.97 22.07 24.14
N ASN A 6 6.26 21.74 24.24
CA ASN A 6 7.03 21.97 25.46
C ASN A 6 7.71 23.36 25.41
N PRO A 7 7.33 24.32 26.28
CA PRO A 7 7.89 25.66 26.27
C PRO A 7 9.40 25.72 26.60
N LEU A 8 9.97 24.62 27.13
CA LEU A 8 11.40 24.53 27.42
C LEU A 8 12.21 23.94 26.24
N PHE A 9 11.54 23.54 25.15
CA PHE A 9 12.21 22.96 24.01
C PHE A 9 12.61 24.04 22.99
N ALA A 10 13.91 24.23 22.82
CA ALA A 10 14.47 25.25 21.93
C ALA A 10 14.69 24.78 20.49
N GLY A 11 14.49 23.48 20.21
CA GLY A 11 14.71 22.90 18.88
C GLY A 11 15.52 21.61 18.93
N GLY A 12 15.83 21.04 17.76
CA GLY A 12 16.61 19.82 17.62
C GLY A 12 17.29 19.76 16.25
N PHE A 13 18.31 18.91 16.16
CA PHE A 13 19.01 18.63 14.93
C PHE A 13 18.89 17.15 14.62
N ILE A 14 18.55 16.82 13.38
CA ILE A 14 18.58 15.44 12.90
C ILE A 14 20.03 15.08 12.60
N TRP A 15 20.50 13.99 13.12
CA TRP A 15 21.68 13.32 12.69
C TRP A 15 21.28 12.20 11.73
N VAL A 16 21.59 12.30 10.42
CA VAL A 16 22.38 13.32 9.79
C VAL A 16 21.67 13.80 8.50
N TYR A 17 22.13 14.92 7.90
CA TYR A 17 21.49 15.44 6.69
C TYR A 17 21.77 14.58 5.47
N CYS A 18 22.99 14.09 5.32
CA CYS A 18 23.45 13.33 4.15
C CYS A 18 24.13 12.06 4.59
N ASP A 19 23.85 10.97 3.89
CA ASP A 19 24.54 9.70 4.12
C ASP A 19 26.06 9.91 4.08
N GLU A 20 26.74 9.28 5.04
CA GLU A 20 28.20 9.33 5.13
C GLU A 20 28.81 8.35 4.13
N ALA A 21 29.48 8.85 3.11
CA ALA A 21 30.06 8.05 2.05
C ALA A 21 31.45 8.57 1.67
N PRO A 22 32.48 8.36 2.51
CA PRO A 22 33.83 8.77 2.17
C PRO A 22 34.35 7.98 0.98
N LYS A 23 35.04 8.70 0.08
CA LYS A 23 35.70 8.09 -1.08
C LYS A 23 36.94 7.31 -0.62
N ARG A 24 36.93 6.01 -0.82
CA ARG A 24 38.02 5.10 -0.43
C ARG A 24 39.12 5.05 -1.48
N SER A 25 40.15 5.84 -1.30
CA SER A 25 41.34 5.83 -2.19
C SER A 25 42.08 4.49 -2.20
N ASP A 26 42.02 3.75 -1.09
CA ASP A 26 42.60 2.40 -0.93
C ASP A 26 41.79 1.29 -1.59
N LYS A 27 40.55 1.59 -2.02
CA LYS A 27 39.64 0.63 -2.69
C LYS A 27 39.21 1.12 -4.06
N GLY A 28 40.11 1.76 -4.81
CA GLY A 28 39.80 2.19 -6.17
C GLY A 28 38.85 3.40 -6.27
N GLY A 29 38.60 4.09 -5.17
CA GLY A 29 37.79 5.31 -5.15
C GLY A 29 36.29 5.09 -5.03
N ILE A 30 35.83 3.91 -4.64
CA ILE A 30 34.43 3.62 -4.34
C ILE A 30 33.96 4.43 -3.13
N LEU A 31 32.66 4.69 -3.06
CA LEU A 31 32.03 5.23 -1.88
C LEU A 31 31.90 4.14 -0.80
N ASP A 32 32.38 4.42 0.40
CA ASP A 32 32.24 3.49 1.52
C ASP A 32 30.92 3.74 2.24
N SER A 33 30.03 2.74 2.19
CA SER A 33 28.73 2.82 2.85
C SER A 33 28.81 2.49 4.35
N ASP A 34 29.92 1.93 4.84
CA ASP A 34 29.99 1.29 6.15
C ASP A 34 28.73 0.44 6.43
N LYS A 35 28.27 -0.27 5.41
CA LYS A 35 27.09 -1.12 5.42
C LYS A 35 25.83 -0.34 5.84
N SER A 36 25.18 -0.75 6.91
CA SER A 36 23.96 -0.14 7.44
C SER A 36 24.18 1.05 8.38
N ASN A 37 25.44 1.41 8.67
CA ASN A 37 25.73 2.51 9.60
C ASN A 37 25.76 3.87 8.91
N ALA A 38 26.28 3.93 7.68
CA ALA A 38 26.44 5.17 6.96
C ALA A 38 25.16 5.72 6.28
N PRO A 39 24.15 4.89 5.88
CA PRO A 39 22.90 5.40 5.31
C PRO A 39 21.88 5.79 6.40
N ASP A 40 22.25 6.74 7.25
CA ASP A 40 21.41 7.33 8.29
C ASP A 40 20.98 8.77 7.95
N GLY A 41 21.31 9.26 6.75
CA GLY A 41 20.99 10.56 6.24
C GLY A 41 19.51 10.75 5.88
N VAL A 42 19.17 12.02 5.68
CA VAL A 42 17.86 12.44 5.12
C VAL A 42 17.89 12.38 3.59
N VAL A 43 19.07 12.53 3.02
CA VAL A 43 19.36 12.42 1.59
C VAL A 43 20.57 11.51 1.40
N GLY A 44 20.66 10.88 0.24
CA GLY A 44 21.79 10.06 -0.14
C GLY A 44 23.11 10.83 -0.28
N PRO A 45 24.23 10.12 -0.46
CA PRO A 45 25.58 10.73 -0.45
C PRO A 45 25.81 11.75 -1.57
N ARG A 46 25.09 11.64 -2.68
CA ARG A 46 25.12 12.60 -3.80
C ARG A 46 23.97 13.61 -3.75
N ARG A 47 23.28 13.73 -2.61
CA ARG A 47 22.12 14.61 -2.38
C ARG A 47 20.84 14.10 -3.06
N GLU A 48 20.74 12.84 -3.38
CA GLU A 48 19.52 12.20 -3.85
C GLU A 48 18.45 12.32 -2.77
N LYS A 49 17.26 12.76 -3.16
CA LYS A 49 16.14 12.87 -2.24
C LYS A 49 15.48 11.50 -2.08
N GLU A 50 15.56 10.97 -0.88
CA GLU A 50 14.96 9.68 -0.50
C GLU A 50 13.58 9.84 0.11
N GLY A 51 12.91 8.71 0.41
CA GLY A 51 11.62 8.72 1.12
C GLY A 51 11.68 9.47 2.45
N SER A 52 12.80 9.40 3.16
CA SER A 52 13.06 10.14 4.41
C SER A 52 12.97 11.65 4.23
N TYR A 53 13.51 12.19 3.12
CA TYR A 53 13.43 13.62 2.80
C TYR A 53 11.98 14.08 2.68
N TYR A 54 11.15 13.34 1.94
CA TYR A 54 9.75 13.72 1.73
C TYR A 54 8.90 13.53 2.98
N ALA A 55 9.21 12.51 3.79
CA ALA A 55 8.54 12.31 5.08
C ALA A 55 8.84 13.47 6.04
N ILE A 56 10.09 13.89 6.14
CA ILE A 56 10.50 15.03 6.98
C ILE A 56 9.90 16.33 6.44
N ARG A 57 9.93 16.54 5.12
CA ARG A 57 9.31 17.70 4.48
C ARG A 57 7.83 17.83 4.84
N ALA A 58 7.10 16.72 4.82
CA ALA A 58 5.69 16.70 5.19
C ALA A 58 5.46 16.97 6.68
N GLN A 59 6.30 16.39 7.56
CA GLN A 59 6.18 16.54 9.01
C GLN A 59 6.61 17.93 9.52
N TRP A 60 7.59 18.53 8.85
CA TRP A 60 8.13 19.84 9.23
C TRP A 60 7.63 20.96 8.33
N SER A 61 6.62 20.70 7.52
CA SER A 61 5.99 21.75 6.76
C SER A 61 5.47 22.84 7.69
N PRO A 62 5.80 24.12 7.46
CA PRO A 62 5.29 25.22 8.27
C PRO A 62 3.78 25.47 8.05
N ILE A 63 3.17 24.78 7.10
CA ILE A 63 1.74 24.74 6.89
C ILE A 63 1.31 23.29 7.10
N GLN A 64 0.45 23.04 8.09
CA GLN A 64 -0.05 21.71 8.40
C GLN A 64 -1.54 21.60 8.08
N LEU A 65 -1.90 20.62 7.26
CA LEU A 65 -3.29 20.28 7.04
C LEU A 65 -3.76 19.38 8.17
N LYS A 66 -4.92 19.71 8.76
CA LYS A 66 -5.62 18.76 9.64
C LYS A 66 -6.13 17.58 8.81
N PRO A 67 -6.34 16.40 9.43
CA PRO A 67 -6.83 15.23 8.71
C PRO A 67 -8.04 15.57 7.85
N LEU A 68 -7.96 15.29 6.57
CA LEU A 68 -8.99 15.58 5.58
C LEU A 68 -9.52 14.27 5.00
N LEU A 69 -10.83 14.07 5.11
CA LEU A 69 -11.56 13.00 4.45
C LEU A 69 -12.52 13.60 3.43
N ILE A 70 -12.37 13.21 2.19
CA ILE A 70 -13.28 13.62 1.11
C ILE A 70 -14.53 12.74 1.17
N THR A 71 -15.59 13.27 1.76
CA THR A 71 -16.90 12.62 1.81
C THR A 71 -17.83 13.19 0.74
N ASN A 72 -19.02 12.63 0.60
CA ASN A 72 -20.05 13.16 -0.30
C ASN A 72 -20.50 14.59 0.09
N HIS A 73 -20.27 15.00 1.34
CA HIS A 73 -20.59 16.33 1.86
C HIS A 73 -19.40 17.29 1.83
N PHE A 74 -18.24 16.88 1.30
CA PHE A 74 -17.11 17.78 1.17
C PHE A 74 -17.46 18.96 0.27
N ASP A 75 -17.28 20.17 0.80
CA ASP A 75 -17.69 21.45 0.18
C ASP A 75 -16.48 22.33 -0.21
N GLY A 76 -15.28 21.76 -0.26
CA GLY A 76 -14.06 22.50 -0.59
C GLY A 76 -13.39 23.19 0.59
N ARG A 77 -13.90 23.02 1.83
CA ARG A 77 -13.33 23.58 3.04
C ARG A 77 -12.44 22.58 3.77
N PHE A 78 -11.33 23.08 4.32
CA PHE A 78 -10.43 22.29 5.15
C PHE A 78 -9.64 23.16 6.11
N LEU A 79 -9.11 22.57 7.17
CA LEU A 79 -8.40 23.28 8.22
C LEU A 79 -6.89 23.26 7.99
N LEU A 80 -6.27 24.42 8.17
CA LEU A 80 -4.84 24.63 8.17
C LEU A 80 -4.35 25.18 9.51
N THR A 81 -3.22 24.67 9.99
CA THR A 81 -2.48 25.26 11.09
C THR A 81 -1.23 25.95 10.55
N ASN A 82 -1.01 27.19 10.97
CA ASN A 82 0.18 27.95 10.66
C ASN A 82 1.27 27.68 11.70
N GLU A 83 2.29 26.94 11.34
CA GLU A 83 3.47 26.65 12.17
C GLU A 83 4.68 27.54 11.83
N TYR A 84 4.52 28.57 10.99
CA TYR A 84 5.54 29.61 10.83
C TYR A 84 5.72 30.38 12.13
N THR A 85 6.90 30.94 12.32
CA THR A 85 7.20 31.83 13.46
C THR A 85 6.80 33.26 13.19
N PHE A 86 6.92 33.73 11.93
CA PHE A 86 6.76 35.15 11.59
C PHE A 86 5.88 35.42 10.36
N THR A 87 5.48 34.39 9.60
CA THR A 87 4.76 34.54 8.34
C THR A 87 3.27 34.28 8.54
N ASN A 88 2.41 35.21 8.10
CA ASN A 88 0.97 34.99 8.04
C ASN A 88 0.63 34.21 6.76
N LEU A 89 -0.34 33.25 6.80
CA LEU A 89 -0.66 32.43 5.64
C LEU A 89 -1.29 33.19 4.48
N LYS A 90 -1.83 34.40 4.70
CA LYS A 90 -2.27 35.30 3.61
C LYS A 90 -1.16 35.68 2.63
N ASP A 91 0.12 35.63 3.09
CA ASP A 91 1.29 35.95 2.29
C ASP A 91 1.81 34.72 1.50
N CYS A 92 1.23 33.56 1.75
CA CYS A 92 1.49 32.31 1.03
C CYS A 92 0.47 32.08 -0.10
N ARG A 93 0.74 31.14 -0.97
CA ARG A 93 -0.15 30.73 -2.04
C ARG A 93 -0.44 29.23 -1.92
N MET A 94 -1.65 28.82 -2.26
CA MET A 94 -2.02 27.42 -2.36
C MET A 94 -2.83 27.18 -3.63
N THR A 95 -2.60 26.05 -4.28
CA THR A 95 -3.33 25.59 -5.47
C THR A 95 -3.93 24.23 -5.23
N TYR A 96 -4.95 23.90 -6.01
CA TYR A 96 -5.49 22.57 -6.08
C TYR A 96 -5.46 22.03 -7.51
N LYS A 97 -5.40 20.70 -7.64
CA LYS A 97 -5.66 19.96 -8.86
C LYS A 97 -6.56 18.78 -8.55
N VAL A 98 -7.44 18.49 -9.50
CA VAL A 98 -8.27 17.28 -9.51
C VAL A 98 -7.76 16.39 -10.62
N LEU A 99 -7.33 15.19 -10.25
CA LEU A 99 -6.75 14.22 -11.17
C LEU A 99 -7.73 13.08 -11.42
N SER A 100 -7.90 12.70 -12.67
CA SER A 100 -8.55 11.46 -13.07
C SER A 100 -7.49 10.41 -13.37
N CYS A 101 -7.58 9.25 -12.75
CA CYS A 101 -6.62 8.14 -12.85
C CYS A 101 -7.22 7.01 -13.67
N GLY A 102 -6.47 6.50 -14.63
CA GLY A 102 -6.88 5.38 -15.46
C GLY A 102 -6.79 4.03 -14.74
N THR A 103 -7.33 2.99 -15.37
CA THR A 103 -7.33 1.62 -14.85
C THR A 103 -6.98 0.61 -15.93
N PRO A 104 -6.19 -0.44 -15.59
CA PRO A 104 -5.93 -1.55 -16.52
C PRO A 104 -7.19 -2.22 -17.07
N LEU A 105 -8.29 -2.27 -16.31
CA LEU A 105 -9.59 -2.80 -16.78
C LEU A 105 -10.09 -2.14 -18.05
N GLN A 106 -9.77 -0.87 -18.25
CA GLN A 106 -10.17 -0.09 -19.42
C GLN A 106 -9.04 0.04 -20.47
N GLY A 107 -7.91 -0.67 -20.25
CA GLY A 107 -6.73 -0.56 -21.10
C GLY A 107 -6.01 0.80 -20.98
N ASN A 108 -6.35 1.59 -19.98
CA ASN A 108 -5.80 2.92 -19.74
C ASN A 108 -5.30 3.02 -18.28
N ALA A 109 -4.04 2.67 -18.07
CA ALA A 109 -3.37 2.77 -16.77
C ALA A 109 -2.36 3.92 -16.75
N GLU A 110 -2.68 5.04 -17.37
CA GLU A 110 -1.80 6.21 -17.44
C GLU A 110 -1.87 7.05 -16.18
N ALA A 111 -0.80 7.83 -15.95
CA ALA A 111 -0.72 8.80 -14.86
C ALA A 111 -1.92 9.75 -14.85
N GLY A 112 -2.28 10.25 -13.67
CA GLY A 112 -3.46 11.07 -13.49
C GLY A 112 -3.51 12.28 -14.41
N LYS A 113 -4.60 12.38 -15.19
CA LYS A 113 -4.88 13.56 -16.02
C LYS A 113 -5.50 14.64 -15.16
N VAL A 114 -4.98 15.87 -15.23
CA VAL A 114 -5.61 17.03 -14.59
C VAL A 114 -6.94 17.32 -15.34
N ILE A 115 -8.05 17.24 -14.62
CA ILE A 115 -9.39 17.56 -15.15
C ILE A 115 -9.93 18.88 -14.61
N ALA A 116 -9.39 19.38 -13.51
CA ALA A 116 -9.62 20.72 -13.00
C ALA A 116 -8.44 21.19 -12.15
N GLU A 117 -8.18 22.49 -12.15
CA GLU A 117 -7.19 23.11 -11.29
C GLU A 117 -7.57 24.55 -10.96
N GLY A 118 -7.01 25.07 -9.87
CA GLY A 118 -7.28 26.42 -9.45
C GLY A 118 -6.55 26.85 -8.18
N LYS A 119 -6.97 27.98 -7.67
CA LYS A 119 -6.41 28.56 -6.45
C LYS A 119 -7.26 28.23 -5.23
N VAL A 120 -6.59 28.00 -4.10
CA VAL A 120 -7.21 27.91 -2.78
C VAL A 120 -7.17 29.29 -2.14
N GLN A 121 -8.29 29.70 -1.57
CA GLN A 121 -8.37 30.94 -0.79
C GLN A 121 -7.78 30.70 0.61
N LEU A 122 -6.64 31.33 0.88
CA LEU A 122 -6.02 31.33 2.19
C LEU A 122 -6.47 32.55 2.99
N PRO A 123 -7.10 32.35 4.16
CA PRO A 123 -7.43 33.47 5.04
C PRO A 123 -6.18 33.98 5.76
N SER A 124 -6.33 35.12 6.47
CA SER A 124 -5.30 35.57 7.40
C SER A 124 -5.25 34.64 8.60
N ILE A 125 -4.22 33.82 8.69
CA ILE A 125 -3.94 32.90 9.81
C ILE A 125 -2.55 33.30 10.35
N ASN A 126 -2.51 33.79 11.58
CA ASN A 126 -1.26 34.18 12.24
C ASN A 126 -0.47 32.94 12.68
N PRO A 127 0.85 33.09 12.94
CA PRO A 127 1.65 32.03 13.54
C PRO A 127 1.00 31.40 14.79
N GLY A 128 0.97 30.07 14.83
CA GLY A 128 0.37 29.29 15.89
C GLY A 128 -1.16 29.12 15.81
N GLU A 129 -1.83 29.82 14.89
CA GLU A 129 -3.29 29.73 14.74
C GLU A 129 -3.71 28.66 13.73
N THR A 130 -4.97 28.22 13.87
CA THR A 130 -5.67 27.34 12.92
C THR A 130 -6.81 28.11 12.27
N GLY A 131 -6.95 27.99 10.96
CA GLY A 131 -8.04 28.63 10.22
C GLY A 131 -8.55 27.74 9.09
N THR A 132 -9.64 28.16 8.46
CA THR A 132 -10.30 27.44 7.37
C THR A 132 -9.89 28.01 6.02
N ALA A 133 -9.22 27.21 5.21
CA ALA A 133 -9.03 27.47 3.78
C ALA A 133 -10.17 26.87 2.96
N ARG A 134 -10.39 27.39 1.76
CA ARG A 134 -11.43 26.88 0.87
C ARG A 134 -11.07 27.08 -0.61
N PHE A 135 -11.66 26.27 -1.45
CA PHE A 135 -11.74 26.49 -2.89
C PHE A 135 -13.16 26.14 -3.38
N GLU A 136 -13.55 26.72 -4.49
CA GLU A 136 -14.82 26.36 -5.12
C GLU A 136 -14.66 25.02 -5.82
N LEU A 137 -15.55 24.06 -5.49
CA LEU A 137 -15.52 22.74 -6.12
C LEU A 137 -15.93 22.89 -7.59
N PRO A 138 -15.07 22.46 -8.53
CA PRO A 138 -15.47 22.41 -9.93
C PRO A 138 -16.56 21.35 -10.15
N ASP A 139 -17.40 21.54 -11.16
CA ASP A 139 -18.48 20.59 -11.50
C ASP A 139 -17.94 19.16 -11.71
N SER A 140 -16.75 19.05 -12.31
CA SER A 140 -16.05 17.78 -12.55
C SER A 140 -15.38 17.17 -11.32
N PHE A 141 -15.49 17.78 -10.12
CA PHE A 141 -14.79 17.31 -8.93
C PHE A 141 -15.02 15.82 -8.63
N ARG A 142 -16.28 15.38 -8.76
CA ARG A 142 -16.68 13.98 -8.47
C ARG A 142 -16.32 12.99 -9.58
N GLU A 143 -15.87 13.48 -10.74
CA GLU A 143 -15.35 12.66 -11.83
C GLU A 143 -13.88 12.32 -11.61
N GLY A 144 -13.19 13.09 -10.76
CA GLY A 144 -11.81 12.88 -10.39
C GLY A 144 -11.62 11.78 -9.34
N ASP A 145 -10.36 11.35 -9.21
CA ASP A 145 -9.94 10.29 -8.30
C ASP A 145 -9.09 10.82 -7.16
N VAL A 146 -8.29 11.84 -7.44
CA VAL A 146 -7.33 12.41 -6.49
C VAL A 146 -7.43 13.93 -6.46
N LEU A 147 -7.56 14.49 -5.27
CA LEU A 147 -7.34 15.91 -4.98
C LEU A 147 -5.89 16.10 -4.58
N GLU A 148 -5.14 16.92 -5.32
CA GLU A 148 -3.82 17.42 -4.94
C GLU A 148 -3.94 18.86 -4.45
N LEU A 149 -3.30 19.15 -3.31
CA LEU A 149 -3.13 20.50 -2.75
C LEU A 149 -1.64 20.79 -2.68
N GLU A 150 -1.20 21.97 -3.15
CA GLU A 150 0.20 22.39 -3.07
C GLU A 150 0.30 23.80 -2.52
N ALA A 151 1.16 23.97 -1.51
CA ALA A 151 1.44 25.25 -0.88
C ALA A 151 2.80 25.81 -1.35
N PHE A 152 2.83 27.12 -1.49
CA PHE A 152 4.01 27.88 -1.89
C PHE A 152 4.23 29.05 -0.92
N ASP A 153 5.49 29.36 -0.65
CA ASP A 153 5.87 30.55 0.10
C ASP A 153 5.64 31.85 -0.70
N LYS A 154 5.94 32.97 -0.09
CA LYS A 154 5.79 34.29 -0.73
C LYS A 154 6.70 34.51 -1.94
N GLU A 155 7.84 33.79 -2.02
CA GLU A 155 8.75 33.79 -3.15
C GLU A 155 8.31 32.82 -4.26
N GLY A 156 7.25 32.03 -4.05
CA GLY A 156 6.73 31.06 -5.00
C GLY A 156 7.42 29.71 -4.97
N LYS A 157 8.25 29.43 -3.97
CA LYS A 157 8.88 28.13 -3.77
C LYS A 157 7.89 27.15 -3.13
N SER A 158 7.81 25.94 -3.67
CA SER A 158 6.98 24.88 -3.13
C SER A 158 7.41 24.48 -1.72
N ILE A 159 6.47 24.58 -0.78
CA ILE A 159 6.65 24.19 0.62
C ILE A 159 6.36 22.70 0.77
N CYS A 160 5.16 22.29 0.44
CA CYS A 160 4.68 20.92 0.56
C CYS A 160 3.47 20.68 -0.37
N ASN A 161 3.25 19.43 -0.72
CA ASN A 161 2.05 18.98 -1.39
C ASN A 161 1.39 17.85 -0.63
N TRP A 162 0.07 17.74 -0.74
CA TRP A 162 -0.76 16.71 -0.12
C TRP A 162 -1.73 16.18 -1.14
N THR A 163 -1.96 14.88 -1.11
CA THR A 163 -2.94 14.24 -1.99
C THR A 163 -3.96 13.46 -1.18
N TYR A 164 -5.21 13.55 -1.60
CA TYR A 164 -6.35 12.90 -0.96
C TYR A 164 -7.17 12.16 -2.00
N PRO A 165 -7.63 10.93 -1.71
CA PRO A 165 -8.52 10.23 -2.61
C PRO A 165 -9.90 10.87 -2.57
N ILE A 166 -10.49 11.11 -3.75
CA ILE A 166 -11.87 11.56 -3.90
C ILE A 166 -12.82 10.36 -3.80
N HIS A 167 -12.40 9.23 -4.36
CA HIS A 167 -13.06 7.95 -4.22
C HIS A 167 -12.14 6.96 -3.53
N LEU A 168 -12.67 6.26 -2.54
CA LEU A 168 -11.94 5.19 -1.89
C LEU A 168 -11.80 3.98 -2.83
N ALA A 169 -10.90 3.04 -2.53
CA ALA A 169 -10.53 1.94 -3.43
C ALA A 169 -11.74 1.12 -3.88
N LYS A 170 -12.67 0.80 -2.99
CA LYS A 170 -13.91 0.10 -3.33
C LYS A 170 -14.77 0.88 -4.31
N GLN A 171 -15.00 2.16 -4.06
CA GLN A 171 -15.82 3.02 -4.92
C GLN A 171 -15.18 3.21 -6.29
N TYR A 172 -13.86 3.42 -6.32
CA TYR A 172 -13.08 3.50 -7.54
C TYR A 172 -13.22 2.22 -8.38
N PHE A 173 -13.04 1.06 -7.75
CA PHE A 173 -13.16 -0.25 -8.40
C PHE A 173 -14.57 -0.44 -8.99
N GLU A 174 -15.63 -0.25 -8.19
CA GLU A 174 -17.01 -0.43 -8.61
C GLU A 174 -17.39 0.49 -9.78
N ARG A 175 -16.99 1.77 -9.72
CA ARG A 175 -17.22 2.74 -10.79
C ARG A 175 -16.54 2.33 -12.09
N ASN A 176 -15.25 1.99 -12.03
CA ASN A 176 -14.47 1.62 -13.21
C ASN A 176 -14.96 0.30 -13.81
N LEU A 177 -15.32 -0.68 -12.97
CA LEU A 177 -15.89 -1.94 -13.45
C LEU A 177 -17.22 -1.70 -14.19
N ALA A 178 -18.10 -0.86 -13.65
CA ALA A 178 -19.38 -0.53 -14.27
C ALA A 178 -19.22 0.18 -15.64
N GLN A 179 -18.12 0.91 -15.83
CA GLN A 179 -17.78 1.60 -17.07
C GLN A 179 -16.98 0.73 -18.06
N THR A 180 -16.54 -0.47 -17.62
CA THR A 180 -15.73 -1.35 -18.45
C THR A 180 -16.61 -2.25 -19.30
N THR A 181 -16.42 -2.22 -20.61
CA THR A 181 -17.05 -3.16 -21.53
C THR A 181 -16.23 -4.43 -21.59
N LEU A 182 -16.66 -5.45 -20.85
CA LEU A 182 -16.05 -6.77 -20.92
C LEU A 182 -16.56 -7.50 -22.17
N THR A 183 -15.64 -8.13 -22.90
CA THR A 183 -16.04 -8.99 -24.03
C THR A 183 -16.82 -10.17 -23.48
N PRO A 184 -18.08 -10.38 -23.92
CA PRO A 184 -18.86 -11.51 -23.46
C PRO A 184 -18.16 -12.83 -23.67
N ALA A 185 -18.22 -13.67 -22.65
CA ALA A 185 -17.61 -15.01 -22.72
C ALA A 185 -18.42 -15.92 -23.66
N PRO A 186 -17.75 -16.70 -24.53
CA PRO A 186 -18.45 -17.65 -25.40
C PRO A 186 -19.07 -18.83 -24.63
N GLN A 187 -18.58 -19.09 -23.43
CA GLN A 187 -19.04 -20.19 -22.56
C GLN A 187 -19.08 -19.71 -21.11
N LYS A 188 -19.94 -20.34 -20.31
CA LYS A 188 -19.98 -20.13 -18.87
C LYS A 188 -18.74 -20.73 -18.20
N ALA A 189 -18.32 -20.10 -17.13
CA ALA A 189 -17.28 -20.66 -16.28
C ALA A 189 -17.80 -21.91 -15.55
N GLU A 190 -16.94 -22.91 -15.43
CA GLU A 190 -17.22 -24.22 -14.84
C GLU A 190 -16.42 -24.39 -13.55
N ALA A 191 -17.00 -25.17 -12.64
CA ALA A 191 -16.34 -25.63 -11.42
C ALA A 191 -16.35 -27.16 -11.41
N ARG A 192 -15.18 -27.75 -11.14
CA ARG A 192 -15.02 -29.20 -10.99
C ARG A 192 -14.31 -29.48 -9.67
N GLN A 193 -14.75 -30.47 -8.95
CA GLN A 193 -14.12 -30.92 -7.71
C GLN A 193 -13.85 -32.42 -7.79
N THR A 194 -12.63 -32.80 -7.46
CA THR A 194 -12.16 -34.18 -7.31
C THR A 194 -11.66 -34.40 -5.88
N SER A 195 -11.12 -35.57 -5.59
CA SER A 195 -10.53 -35.90 -4.29
C SER A 195 -9.28 -35.07 -3.95
N ASP A 196 -8.53 -34.62 -4.96
CA ASP A 196 -7.22 -34.00 -4.80
C ASP A 196 -7.16 -32.57 -5.32
N ALA A 197 -8.11 -32.15 -6.14
CA ALA A 197 -8.10 -30.82 -6.76
C ALA A 197 -9.49 -30.23 -6.94
N ILE A 198 -9.54 -28.90 -6.91
CA ILE A 198 -10.71 -28.11 -7.27
C ILE A 198 -10.29 -27.20 -8.42
N GLU A 199 -11.03 -27.21 -9.51
CA GLU A 199 -10.78 -26.39 -10.69
C GLU A 199 -11.93 -25.42 -10.91
N LEU A 200 -11.58 -24.13 -11.12
CA LEU A 200 -12.45 -23.13 -11.72
C LEU A 200 -11.91 -22.78 -13.10
N LYS A 201 -12.75 -22.86 -14.13
CA LYS A 201 -12.31 -22.66 -15.51
C LYS A 201 -13.30 -21.79 -16.29
N SER A 202 -12.79 -20.77 -16.95
CA SER A 202 -13.46 -19.97 -17.99
C SER A 202 -12.82 -20.23 -19.35
N SER A 203 -13.28 -19.56 -20.39
CA SER A 203 -12.64 -19.62 -21.71
C SER A 203 -11.25 -18.98 -21.75
N LYS A 204 -10.89 -18.16 -20.77
CA LYS A 204 -9.63 -17.38 -20.75
C LYS A 204 -8.67 -17.81 -19.65
N VAL A 205 -9.20 -18.19 -18.49
CA VAL A 205 -8.42 -18.43 -17.28
C VAL A 205 -8.87 -19.73 -16.63
N SER A 206 -7.93 -20.52 -16.14
CA SER A 206 -8.21 -21.66 -15.26
C SER A 206 -7.38 -21.58 -13.98
N ILE A 207 -7.99 -21.92 -12.85
CA ILE A 207 -7.35 -21.94 -11.55
C ILE A 207 -7.57 -23.33 -10.94
N THR A 208 -6.50 -23.95 -10.48
CA THR A 208 -6.52 -25.20 -9.77
C THR A 208 -6.12 -25.00 -8.32
N PHE A 209 -6.95 -25.42 -7.40
CA PHE A 209 -6.71 -25.43 -5.96
C PHE A 209 -6.42 -26.84 -5.45
N ASP A 210 -5.62 -26.93 -4.44
CA ASP A 210 -5.40 -28.14 -3.66
C ASP A 210 -6.67 -28.43 -2.83
N ALA A 211 -7.26 -29.61 -2.96
CA ALA A 211 -8.48 -29.96 -2.27
C ALA A 211 -8.29 -30.14 -0.75
N ALA A 212 -7.08 -30.51 -0.32
CA ALA A 212 -6.76 -30.70 1.09
C ALA A 212 -6.51 -29.39 1.85
N THR A 213 -6.03 -28.35 1.16
CA THR A 213 -5.63 -27.08 1.78
C THR A 213 -6.44 -25.88 1.30
N GLY A 214 -7.04 -25.95 0.12
CA GLY A 214 -7.69 -24.81 -0.54
C GLY A 214 -6.74 -23.79 -1.14
N MET A 215 -5.42 -24.08 -1.17
CA MET A 215 -4.42 -23.19 -1.74
C MET A 215 -4.35 -23.31 -3.27
N ILE A 216 -4.00 -22.24 -3.93
CA ILE A 216 -3.76 -22.21 -5.37
C ILE A 216 -2.54 -23.07 -5.70
N ARG A 217 -2.70 -24.04 -6.59
CA ARG A 217 -1.61 -24.84 -7.18
C ARG A 217 -1.15 -24.26 -8.51
N HIS A 218 -2.10 -23.94 -9.40
CA HIS A 218 -1.84 -23.51 -10.76
C HIS A 218 -2.83 -22.46 -11.21
N ILE A 219 -2.35 -21.49 -11.97
CA ILE A 219 -3.17 -20.54 -12.72
C ILE A 219 -2.68 -20.53 -14.16
N LYS A 220 -3.61 -20.63 -15.11
CA LYS A 220 -3.31 -20.47 -16.53
C LYS A 220 -4.12 -19.35 -17.15
N SER A 221 -3.45 -18.52 -17.96
CA SER A 221 -4.03 -17.57 -18.88
C SER A 221 -3.93 -18.17 -20.30
N GLY A 222 -5.06 -18.65 -20.82
CA GLY A 222 -5.02 -19.54 -21.98
C GLY A 222 -4.18 -20.79 -21.69
N GLU A 223 -3.13 -21.00 -22.47
CA GLU A 223 -2.19 -22.11 -22.27
C GLU A 223 -0.94 -21.74 -21.46
N THR A 224 -0.78 -20.46 -21.10
CA THR A 224 0.40 -19.97 -20.40
C THR A 224 0.22 -20.04 -18.89
N GLU A 225 1.17 -20.67 -18.21
CA GLU A 225 1.22 -20.72 -16.74
C GLU A 225 1.55 -19.35 -16.17
N VAL A 226 0.74 -18.88 -15.23
CA VAL A 226 1.01 -17.68 -14.42
C VAL A 226 1.63 -18.14 -13.11
N PRO A 227 2.84 -17.73 -12.77
CA PRO A 227 3.58 -18.26 -11.62
C PRO A 227 3.12 -17.68 -10.25
N PHE A 228 1.82 -17.51 -10.06
CA PHE A 228 1.19 -17.05 -8.83
C PHE A 228 0.49 -18.24 -8.16
N LYS A 229 0.95 -18.63 -6.98
CA LYS A 229 0.52 -19.88 -6.33
C LYS A 229 0.78 -19.91 -4.81
N ASP A 230 0.63 -21.08 -4.21
CA ASP A 230 0.96 -21.42 -2.82
C ASP A 230 0.34 -20.46 -1.78
N GLY A 231 -0.87 -20.01 -2.06
CA GLY A 231 -1.65 -19.15 -1.18
C GLY A 231 -3.15 -19.39 -1.33
N PRO A 232 -3.92 -18.75 -0.48
CA PRO A 232 -3.55 -17.73 0.52
C PRO A 232 -2.97 -18.30 1.82
N VAL A 233 -1.82 -17.78 2.23
CA VAL A 233 -1.21 -18.07 3.53
C VAL A 233 -1.54 -16.94 4.50
N ALA A 234 -2.06 -17.28 5.68
CA ALA A 234 -2.43 -16.30 6.69
C ALA A 234 -1.18 -15.69 7.36
N ILE A 235 -1.12 -14.37 7.43
CA ILE A 235 -0.05 -13.60 8.05
C ILE A 235 -0.56 -12.86 9.28
N GLY A 236 0.20 -12.91 10.36
CA GLY A 236 -0.15 -12.30 11.65
C GLY A 236 -1.22 -13.03 12.43
N MET A 237 -1.61 -14.21 11.97
CA MET A 237 -2.65 -15.03 12.56
C MET A 237 -2.39 -16.52 12.30
N LYS A 238 -2.94 -17.40 13.14
CA LYS A 238 -2.82 -18.84 12.96
C LYS A 238 -4.05 -19.37 12.23
N MET A 239 -3.83 -20.15 11.20
CA MET A 239 -4.87 -20.79 10.39
C MET A 239 -4.60 -22.29 10.28
N ARG A 240 -5.65 -23.11 10.33
CA ARG A 240 -5.58 -24.51 9.94
C ARG A 240 -5.96 -24.63 8.48
N TYR A 241 -5.02 -25.09 7.67
CA TYR A 241 -5.20 -25.15 6.21
C TYR A 241 -6.03 -26.32 5.71
N GLU A 242 -6.59 -27.16 6.61
CA GLU A 242 -7.61 -28.13 6.24
C GLU A 242 -8.99 -27.45 6.28
N PRO A 243 -9.66 -27.27 5.13
CA PRO A 243 -11.01 -26.72 5.14
C PRO A 243 -11.96 -27.65 5.92
N SER A 244 -12.68 -27.08 6.87
CA SER A 244 -13.74 -27.82 7.58
C SER A 244 -14.97 -28.06 6.70
N LEU A 245 -15.13 -27.26 5.66
CA LEU A 245 -16.13 -27.37 4.62
C LEU A 245 -15.55 -26.83 3.31
N SER A 246 -15.70 -27.59 2.24
CA SER A 246 -15.22 -27.23 0.91
C SER A 246 -16.27 -27.64 -0.11
N TYR A 247 -16.72 -26.70 -0.94
CA TYR A 247 -17.69 -27.00 -1.99
C TYR A 247 -17.58 -26.04 -3.17
N THR A 248 -18.06 -26.50 -4.32
CA THR A 248 -18.20 -25.70 -5.53
C THR A 248 -19.67 -25.48 -5.86
N ARG A 249 -19.94 -24.36 -6.54
CA ARG A 249 -21.26 -24.07 -7.09
C ARG A 249 -21.15 -23.21 -8.35
N HIS A 250 -22.20 -23.24 -9.15
CA HIS A 250 -22.36 -22.34 -10.31
C HIS A 250 -23.25 -21.16 -9.95
N SER A 251 -23.01 -20.03 -10.58
CA SER A 251 -23.87 -18.86 -10.57
C SER A 251 -24.17 -18.42 -12.01
N SER A 252 -25.06 -17.47 -12.18
CA SER A 252 -25.37 -16.92 -13.51
C SER A 252 -24.17 -16.27 -14.20
N ASP A 253 -23.28 -15.71 -13.42
CA ASP A 253 -22.12 -14.91 -13.85
C ASP A 253 -20.78 -15.64 -13.68
N GLY A 254 -20.75 -16.88 -13.19
CA GLY A 254 -19.51 -17.61 -13.02
C GLY A 254 -19.55 -18.88 -12.22
N ALA A 255 -18.36 -19.37 -11.87
CA ALA A 255 -18.11 -20.53 -11.03
C ALA A 255 -17.53 -20.10 -9.69
N ILE A 256 -17.94 -20.77 -8.61
CA ILE A 256 -17.58 -20.41 -7.24
C ILE A 256 -16.96 -21.62 -6.53
N TYR A 257 -15.88 -21.39 -5.82
CA TYR A 257 -15.31 -22.28 -4.83
C TYR A 257 -15.35 -21.59 -3.46
N CYS A 258 -15.89 -22.27 -2.46
CA CYS A 258 -15.95 -21.81 -1.08
C CYS A 258 -15.20 -22.77 -0.18
N ALA A 259 -14.26 -22.26 0.60
CA ALA A 259 -13.58 -22.99 1.65
C ALA A 259 -13.83 -22.30 3.00
N LYS A 260 -14.27 -23.08 3.99
CA LYS A 260 -14.37 -22.65 5.39
C LYS A 260 -13.26 -23.30 6.20
N TYR A 261 -12.62 -22.50 7.02
CA TYR A 261 -11.48 -22.95 7.80
C TYR A 261 -11.78 -22.87 9.30
N LYS A 262 -10.91 -23.49 10.09
CA LYS A 262 -10.85 -23.31 11.55
C LYS A 262 -9.64 -22.46 11.90
N GLY A 263 -9.80 -21.54 12.81
CA GLY A 263 -8.75 -20.59 13.22
C GLY A 263 -9.04 -19.18 12.74
N ALA A 264 -8.00 -18.47 12.32
CA ALA A 264 -8.10 -17.05 12.04
C ALA A 264 -8.87 -16.69 10.76
N ALA A 265 -8.87 -17.53 9.76
CA ALA A 265 -9.72 -17.36 8.58
C ALA A 265 -11.01 -18.17 8.76
N ASP A 266 -12.17 -17.51 8.70
CA ASP A 266 -13.47 -18.18 8.72
C ASP A 266 -13.77 -18.78 7.36
N SER A 267 -13.71 -17.98 6.31
CA SER A 267 -13.97 -18.42 4.95
C SER A 267 -13.19 -17.65 3.92
N ILE A 268 -12.86 -18.33 2.83
CA ILE A 268 -12.32 -17.74 1.62
C ILE A 268 -13.16 -18.21 0.45
N VAL A 269 -13.80 -17.26 -0.22
CA VAL A 269 -14.66 -17.52 -1.37
C VAL A 269 -13.99 -17.03 -2.62
N TRP A 270 -13.80 -17.94 -3.57
CA TRP A 270 -13.28 -17.66 -4.89
C TRP A 270 -14.39 -17.67 -5.92
N ARG A 271 -14.47 -16.66 -6.77
CA ARG A 271 -15.45 -16.62 -7.86
C ARG A 271 -14.75 -16.23 -9.14
N LEU A 272 -14.75 -17.15 -10.10
CA LEU A 272 -14.27 -16.89 -11.46
C LEU A 272 -15.46 -16.52 -12.34
N THR A 273 -15.46 -15.30 -12.88
CA THR A 273 -16.51 -14.85 -13.80
C THR A 273 -16.40 -15.55 -15.15
N ASN A 274 -17.48 -15.51 -15.93
CA ASN A 274 -17.49 -16.05 -17.30
C ASN A 274 -16.40 -15.38 -18.15
N GLU A 275 -16.12 -14.08 -17.93
CA GLU A 275 -15.13 -13.27 -18.65
C GLU A 275 -13.69 -13.53 -18.18
N GLY A 276 -13.49 -14.29 -17.10
CA GLY A 276 -12.18 -14.68 -16.59
C GLY A 276 -11.60 -13.79 -15.48
N LEU A 277 -12.41 -12.99 -14.82
CA LEU A 277 -12.00 -12.23 -13.62
C LEU A 277 -12.15 -13.10 -12.37
N LEU A 278 -11.10 -13.20 -11.56
CA LEU A 278 -11.08 -13.98 -10.32
C LEU A 278 -11.27 -13.08 -9.10
N TYR A 279 -12.37 -13.22 -8.41
CA TYR A 279 -12.64 -12.56 -7.14
C TYR A 279 -12.22 -13.46 -5.97
N MET A 280 -11.64 -12.86 -4.95
CA MET A 280 -11.38 -13.46 -3.65
C MET A 280 -12.05 -12.63 -2.57
N ASP A 281 -12.95 -13.23 -1.82
CA ASP A 281 -13.58 -12.62 -0.66
C ASP A 281 -13.21 -13.45 0.58
N ALA A 282 -12.33 -12.91 1.43
CA ALA A 282 -11.86 -13.55 2.64
C ALA A 282 -12.43 -12.86 3.88
N ILE A 283 -12.94 -13.65 4.82
CA ILE A 283 -13.35 -13.22 6.15
C ILE A 283 -12.33 -13.74 7.14
N LEU A 284 -11.65 -12.84 7.82
CA LEU A 284 -10.58 -13.11 8.76
C LEU A 284 -11.03 -12.72 10.18
N LEU A 285 -10.58 -13.45 11.18
CA LEU A 285 -10.83 -13.15 12.58
C LEU A 285 -12.33 -13.01 12.96
N ASN A 286 -13.21 -13.77 12.30
CA ASN A 286 -14.64 -13.77 12.61
C ASN A 286 -14.95 -14.70 13.80
N ARG A 287 -15.50 -14.14 14.88
CA ARG A 287 -15.94 -14.90 16.06
C ARG A 287 -17.36 -15.46 15.96
N GLY A 288 -18.20 -14.86 15.11
CA GLY A 288 -19.62 -15.20 15.03
C GLY A 288 -19.92 -16.54 14.39
N SER A 289 -18.99 -17.17 13.70
CA SER A 289 -19.21 -18.44 12.97
C SER A 289 -19.18 -19.70 13.85
N GLY A 290 -19.33 -19.55 15.13
CA GLY A 290 -19.71 -20.63 16.08
C GLY A 290 -18.83 -21.85 16.03
N GLY A 291 -17.64 -21.77 16.36
CA GLY A 291 -16.90 -23.01 16.40
C GLY A 291 -15.45 -22.97 16.72
N GLY A 292 -15.18 -22.60 17.83
CA GLY A 292 -14.02 -23.13 18.48
C GLY A 292 -12.71 -22.45 18.20
N GLY A 293 -12.29 -21.77 19.18
CA GLY A 293 -10.90 -21.68 19.49
C GLY A 293 -10.15 -20.63 18.68
N PHE A 294 -10.65 -19.43 18.63
CA PHE A 294 -9.74 -18.32 18.77
C PHE A 294 -9.02 -18.54 20.09
N ASP A 295 -7.73 -18.76 20.04
CA ASP A 295 -6.89 -18.57 21.19
C ASP A 295 -7.12 -17.12 21.62
N ASP A 296 -7.74 -16.86 22.79
CA ASP A 296 -8.01 -15.51 23.30
C ASP A 296 -6.75 -14.64 23.36
N ALA A 297 -5.57 -15.24 23.30
CA ALA A 297 -4.28 -14.61 23.14
C ALA A 297 -4.15 -13.71 21.90
N PHE A 298 -4.93 -13.93 20.84
CA PHE A 298 -4.91 -13.07 19.64
C PHE A 298 -5.71 -11.79 19.74
N MET A 299 -6.56 -11.66 20.72
CA MET A 299 -7.51 -10.54 20.82
C MET A 299 -6.91 -9.21 21.22
N ASP A 300 -5.85 -9.25 22.01
CA ASP A 300 -5.08 -8.09 22.44
C ASP A 300 -3.61 -8.16 21.98
N ALA A 301 -3.26 -9.18 21.20
CA ALA A 301 -1.90 -9.34 20.71
C ALA A 301 -1.54 -8.25 19.71
N GLN A 302 -0.37 -7.69 19.87
CA GLN A 302 0.23 -6.85 18.85
C GLN A 302 0.71 -7.76 17.71
N VAL A 303 0.24 -7.49 16.50
CA VAL A 303 0.74 -8.16 15.29
C VAL A 303 1.55 -7.20 14.45
N PHE A 304 2.58 -7.71 13.80
CA PHE A 304 3.44 -6.91 12.93
C PHE A 304 2.81 -6.75 11.54
N ASN A 305 2.28 -7.82 10.99
CA ASN A 305 1.62 -7.87 9.69
C ASN A 305 0.31 -8.62 9.83
N LEU A 306 -0.72 -8.23 9.10
CA LEU A 306 -2.02 -8.89 9.13
C LEU A 306 -2.62 -8.98 7.73
N GLY A 307 -2.87 -10.18 7.24
CA GLY A 307 -3.50 -10.42 5.94
C GLY A 307 -3.16 -11.77 5.32
N LEU A 308 -3.04 -11.79 4.01
CA LEU A 308 -2.81 -13.00 3.22
C LEU A 308 -1.61 -12.83 2.30
N SER A 309 -0.84 -13.91 2.11
CA SER A 309 0.35 -13.96 1.27
C SER A 309 0.28 -15.08 0.24
N PHE A 310 1.04 -14.92 -0.84
CA PHE A 310 1.15 -15.82 -1.98
C PHE A 310 2.59 -15.91 -2.44
N SER A 311 2.94 -17.01 -3.13
CA SER A 311 4.23 -17.17 -3.76
C SER A 311 4.20 -16.66 -5.21
N TYR A 312 5.26 -15.97 -5.59
CA TYR A 312 5.53 -15.53 -6.94
C TYR A 312 7.06 -15.46 -7.14
N PRO A 313 7.65 -16.24 -8.04
CA PRO A 313 9.10 -16.25 -8.22
C PRO A 313 9.63 -14.88 -8.63
N GLU A 314 10.46 -14.29 -7.79
CA GLU A 314 10.97 -12.93 -7.95
C GLU A 314 11.67 -12.71 -9.30
N GLN A 315 12.40 -13.71 -9.79
CA GLN A 315 13.08 -13.68 -11.09
C GLN A 315 12.13 -13.53 -12.31
N ASN A 316 10.84 -13.73 -12.13
CA ASN A 316 9.85 -13.52 -13.18
C ASN A 316 9.32 -12.10 -13.23
N CYS A 317 9.67 -11.26 -12.24
CA CYS A 317 9.20 -9.89 -12.14
C CYS A 317 10.16 -8.94 -12.89
N SER A 318 9.64 -8.20 -13.85
CA SER A 318 10.38 -7.15 -14.57
C SER A 318 10.04 -5.74 -14.09
N GLY A 319 8.89 -5.57 -13.42
CA GLY A 319 8.44 -4.27 -12.94
C GLY A 319 7.08 -4.33 -12.25
N MET A 320 6.63 -3.17 -11.83
CA MET A 320 5.31 -3.00 -11.25
C MET A 320 4.73 -1.64 -11.57
N LYS A 321 3.46 -1.62 -11.97
CA LYS A 321 2.66 -0.41 -12.08
C LYS A 321 1.51 -0.46 -11.09
N TRP A 322 1.26 0.61 -10.35
CA TRP A 322 0.18 0.60 -9.35
C TRP A 322 -0.47 1.97 -9.18
N MET A 323 -1.71 1.97 -8.77
CA MET A 323 -2.41 3.12 -8.20
C MET A 323 -2.51 2.94 -6.68
N GLY A 324 -2.06 3.94 -5.98
CA GLY A 324 -1.99 3.98 -4.51
C GLY A 324 -1.03 5.05 -4.05
N ARG A 325 -0.52 4.94 -2.82
CA ARG A 325 0.53 5.83 -2.35
C ARG A 325 1.90 5.39 -2.89
N GLY A 326 2.69 6.36 -3.33
CA GLY A 326 4.02 6.15 -3.88
C GLY A 326 4.82 7.45 -3.99
N PRO A 327 5.96 7.44 -4.71
CA PRO A 327 6.60 6.29 -5.35
C PRO A 327 7.42 5.42 -4.39
N TYR A 328 7.60 5.83 -3.13
CA TYR A 328 8.46 5.19 -2.14
C TYR A 328 7.72 4.05 -1.43
N ARG A 329 8.47 2.99 -1.05
CA ARG A 329 7.99 2.02 -0.07
C ARG A 329 7.73 2.71 1.27
N VAL A 330 6.85 2.15 2.06
CA VAL A 330 6.42 2.74 3.34
C VAL A 330 6.61 1.79 4.51
N TRP A 331 6.58 2.37 5.70
CA TRP A 331 6.33 1.72 6.97
C TRP A 331 5.13 2.42 7.61
N LYS A 332 4.48 1.79 8.58
CA LYS A 332 3.27 2.38 9.22
C LYS A 332 3.51 3.81 9.74
N ASN A 333 4.68 4.09 10.28
CA ASN A 333 5.08 5.40 10.77
C ASN A 333 5.81 6.27 9.73
N ARG A 334 5.90 5.84 8.48
CA ARG A 334 6.56 6.57 7.38
C ARG A 334 5.72 6.55 6.10
N ILE A 335 4.42 6.79 6.25
CA ILE A 335 3.50 7.02 5.13
C ILE A 335 3.52 8.49 4.67
N PRO A 336 3.65 9.51 5.57
CA PRO A 336 3.77 10.90 5.15
C PRO A 336 4.91 11.11 4.15
N GLY A 337 4.69 11.99 3.17
CA GLY A 337 5.63 12.24 2.08
C GLY A 337 5.38 11.40 0.83
N THR A 338 4.55 10.35 0.91
CA THR A 338 4.01 9.65 -0.26
C THR A 338 2.72 10.28 -0.74
N ASN A 339 2.46 10.18 -2.03
CA ASN A 339 1.29 10.78 -2.67
C ASN A 339 0.42 9.71 -3.36
N TYR A 340 -0.88 9.96 -3.44
CA TYR A 340 -1.77 9.18 -4.29
C TYR A 340 -1.50 9.48 -5.76
N GLY A 341 -1.44 8.44 -6.57
CA GLY A 341 -1.21 8.53 -8.00
C GLY A 341 -1.04 7.17 -8.64
N ILE A 342 -0.74 7.18 -9.94
CA ILE A 342 -0.29 6.00 -10.67
C ILE A 342 1.22 6.08 -10.78
N TRP A 343 1.87 5.03 -10.35
CA TRP A 343 3.32 4.90 -10.26
C TRP A 343 3.80 3.71 -11.08
N HIS A 344 5.01 3.77 -11.59
CA HIS A 344 5.69 2.67 -12.25
C HIS A 344 7.12 2.56 -11.74
N LYS A 345 7.60 1.34 -11.57
CA LYS A 345 8.99 1.01 -11.27
C LYS A 345 9.42 -0.20 -12.07
N ASP A 346 10.57 -0.11 -12.71
CA ASP A 346 11.31 -1.27 -13.15
C ASP A 346 11.81 -2.05 -11.92
N TYR A 347 11.85 -3.38 -12.03
CA TYR A 347 12.39 -4.20 -10.97
C TYR A 347 13.84 -3.79 -10.67
N ASN A 348 14.15 -3.63 -9.39
CA ASN A 348 15.51 -3.51 -8.90
C ASN A 348 15.65 -4.23 -7.57
N ASN A 349 16.86 -4.75 -7.32
CA ASN A 349 17.23 -5.47 -6.10
C ASN A 349 18.22 -4.64 -5.27
N THR A 350 18.03 -3.34 -5.23
CA THR A 350 18.91 -2.45 -4.46
C THR A 350 18.41 -2.28 -3.04
N ILE A 351 19.34 -2.15 -2.12
CA ILE A 351 19.10 -2.06 -0.68
C ILE A 351 19.94 -0.94 -0.13
N THR A 352 19.32 0.00 0.56
CA THR A 352 20.02 1.05 1.30
C THR A 352 21.05 0.45 2.26
N GLY A 353 22.28 0.89 2.20
CA GLY A 353 23.39 0.44 3.05
C GLY A 353 24.21 -0.73 2.50
N GLU A 354 23.84 -1.30 1.36
CA GLU A 354 24.67 -2.32 0.70
C GLU A 354 25.78 -1.69 -0.13
N SER A 355 25.41 -0.82 -1.06
CA SER A 355 26.33 -0.09 -1.93
C SER A 355 25.70 1.20 -2.43
N PHE A 356 26.40 2.31 -2.31
CA PHE A 356 25.98 3.58 -2.92
C PHE A 356 26.25 3.66 -4.42
N GLU A 357 27.10 2.78 -4.97
CA GLU A 357 27.46 2.82 -6.39
C GLU A 357 26.31 2.32 -7.27
N ASN A 358 25.55 1.32 -6.79
CA ASN A 358 24.51 0.64 -7.53
C ASN A 358 23.09 0.90 -6.97
N LEU A 359 22.94 1.86 -6.06
CA LEU A 359 21.67 2.14 -5.43
C LEU A 359 20.72 2.84 -6.41
N ILE A 360 19.55 2.26 -6.61
CA ILE A 360 18.47 2.79 -7.43
C ILE A 360 17.32 3.21 -6.54
N TYR A 361 16.99 4.49 -6.54
CA TYR A 361 15.84 5.03 -5.85
C TYR A 361 14.67 5.27 -6.81
N PRO A 362 13.43 5.01 -6.35
CA PRO A 362 13.08 4.32 -5.12
C PRO A 362 13.30 2.81 -5.22
N GLU A 363 13.65 2.19 -4.09
CA GLU A 363 13.80 0.74 -3.99
C GLU A 363 12.49 0.03 -4.32
N PHE A 364 12.58 -1.13 -4.98
CA PHE A 364 11.41 -1.86 -5.48
C PHE A 364 10.67 -2.64 -4.38
N LYS A 365 11.43 -3.37 -3.56
CA LYS A 365 10.89 -4.32 -2.58
C LYS A 365 10.36 -3.63 -1.32
N GLY A 366 9.28 -4.13 -0.77
CA GLY A 366 8.70 -3.66 0.49
C GLY A 366 7.21 -3.36 0.41
N TYR A 367 6.72 -2.54 1.35
CA TYR A 367 5.30 -2.22 1.49
C TYR A 367 4.90 -0.99 0.67
N HIS A 368 3.72 -1.06 0.04
CA HIS A 368 3.04 0.03 -0.65
C HIS A 368 1.67 0.25 -0.02
N ALA A 369 1.32 1.49 0.31
CA ALA A 369 0.10 1.80 1.05
C ALA A 369 -1.07 2.17 0.15
N ASN A 370 -2.28 1.89 0.65
CA ASN A 370 -3.54 2.30 0.05
C ASN A 370 -3.67 1.84 -1.42
N LEU A 371 -3.52 0.54 -1.63
CA LEU A 371 -3.64 -0.07 -2.95
C LEU A 371 -5.05 0.10 -3.54
N TYR A 372 -5.13 0.58 -4.75
CA TYR A 372 -6.30 0.54 -5.63
C TYR A 372 -6.18 -0.62 -6.59
N TRP A 373 -5.10 -0.65 -7.33
CA TRP A 373 -4.71 -1.77 -8.17
C TRP A 373 -3.19 -1.81 -8.31
N ALA A 374 -2.66 -3.00 -8.61
CA ALA A 374 -1.27 -3.19 -9.01
C ALA A 374 -1.21 -4.19 -10.15
N THR A 375 -0.45 -3.86 -11.18
CA THR A 375 -0.03 -4.79 -12.22
C THR A 375 1.40 -5.19 -11.94
N LEU A 376 1.60 -6.47 -11.68
CA LEU A 376 2.94 -7.05 -11.62
C LEU A 376 3.34 -7.45 -13.04
N GLU A 377 4.43 -6.87 -13.51
CA GLU A 377 4.93 -7.06 -14.88
C GLU A 377 5.94 -8.20 -14.89
N GLY A 378 5.82 -9.10 -15.83
CA GLY A 378 6.73 -10.22 -16.02
C GLY A 378 7.05 -10.44 -17.49
N GLU A 379 8.16 -11.13 -17.77
CA GLU A 379 8.61 -11.38 -19.15
C GLU A 379 7.60 -12.18 -19.99
N LYS A 380 6.90 -13.12 -19.37
CA LYS A 380 5.96 -14.01 -20.08
C LYS A 380 4.51 -13.72 -19.77
N THR A 381 4.23 -13.34 -18.54
CA THR A 381 2.89 -13.09 -18.06
C THR A 381 2.90 -11.93 -17.08
N SER A 382 1.93 -11.06 -17.22
CA SER A 382 1.63 -10.03 -16.24
C SER A 382 0.24 -10.28 -15.68
N PHE A 383 -0.03 -9.81 -14.48
CA PHE A 383 -1.38 -9.85 -13.93
C PHE A 383 -1.67 -8.58 -13.14
N THR A 384 -2.94 -8.27 -13.01
CA THR A 384 -3.39 -7.12 -12.22
C THR A 384 -4.22 -7.59 -11.03
N VAL A 385 -3.98 -7.00 -9.87
CA VAL A 385 -4.81 -7.17 -8.69
C VAL A 385 -5.48 -5.84 -8.33
N TYR A 386 -6.74 -5.88 -7.97
CA TYR A 386 -7.54 -4.75 -7.51
C TYR A 386 -7.93 -4.97 -6.07
N SER A 387 -7.72 -3.95 -5.24
CA SER A 387 -8.30 -3.94 -3.89
C SER A 387 -9.76 -3.50 -3.96
N ARG A 388 -10.60 -4.25 -3.26
CA ARG A 388 -12.02 -3.92 -3.02
C ARG A 388 -12.25 -3.52 -1.55
N ASN A 389 -11.14 -3.25 -0.85
CA ASN A 389 -11.11 -2.69 0.50
C ASN A 389 -10.33 -1.39 0.51
N ASP A 390 -10.74 -0.48 1.39
CA ASP A 390 -10.00 0.73 1.63
C ASP A 390 -8.80 0.45 2.55
N GLY A 391 -7.68 1.13 2.31
CA GLY A 391 -6.51 1.06 3.17
C GLY A 391 -5.66 -0.22 3.03
N THR A 392 -5.89 -1.06 2.02
CA THR A 392 -5.06 -2.25 1.79
C THR A 392 -3.60 -1.87 1.54
N PHE A 393 -2.69 -2.57 2.20
CA PHE A 393 -1.26 -2.52 1.91
C PHE A 393 -0.89 -3.67 0.97
N PHE A 394 0.02 -3.39 0.05
CA PHE A 394 0.61 -4.40 -0.83
C PHE A 394 2.10 -4.54 -0.53
N ARG A 395 2.54 -5.74 -0.15
CA ARG A 395 3.95 -6.05 0.01
C ARG A 395 4.44 -6.81 -1.20
N VAL A 396 5.53 -6.31 -1.80
CA VAL A 396 6.20 -6.91 -2.95
C VAL A 396 7.58 -7.34 -2.52
N PHE A 397 7.81 -8.63 -2.49
CA PHE A 397 9.05 -9.30 -2.10
C PHE A 397 9.61 -8.87 -0.74
N THR A 398 10.63 -9.56 -0.31
CA THR A 398 11.36 -9.25 0.93
C THR A 398 12.66 -8.57 0.55
N PRO A 399 12.91 -7.32 1.01
CA PRO A 399 14.23 -6.72 0.88
C PRO A 399 15.27 -7.57 1.61
N GLU A 400 16.39 -7.83 0.98
CA GLU A 400 17.51 -8.48 1.64
C GLU A 400 18.09 -7.56 2.74
N GLU A 401 18.66 -8.15 3.78
CA GLU A 401 19.30 -7.37 4.84
C GLU A 401 20.76 -7.13 4.51
N PRO A 402 21.25 -5.87 4.55
CA PRO A 402 22.67 -5.59 4.36
C PRO A 402 23.51 -6.29 5.43
N ALA A 403 24.64 -6.84 5.03
CA ALA A 403 25.56 -7.50 5.97
C ALA A 403 26.00 -6.54 7.07
N GLY A 404 25.94 -6.99 8.34
CA GLY A 404 26.37 -6.20 9.51
C GLY A 404 25.36 -5.15 9.99
N ARG A 405 24.11 -5.27 9.58
CA ARG A 405 23.02 -4.42 10.05
C ARG A 405 22.76 -4.61 11.54
N ILE A 406 22.34 -3.53 12.20
CA ILE A 406 21.77 -3.58 13.55
C ILE A 406 20.40 -4.24 13.45
N LYS A 407 20.28 -5.47 13.97
CA LYS A 407 19.15 -6.38 13.75
C LYS A 407 17.77 -5.84 14.15
N ASP A 408 17.71 -4.88 15.08
CA ASP A 408 16.46 -4.51 15.75
C ASP A 408 15.76 -3.28 15.16
N THR A 409 16.25 -2.75 14.05
CA THR A 409 15.67 -1.52 13.46
C THR A 409 14.52 -1.80 12.51
N MET A 410 14.45 -2.98 11.91
CA MET A 410 13.42 -3.33 10.94
C MET A 410 12.69 -4.61 11.37
N PRO A 411 11.38 -4.56 11.53
CA PRO A 411 10.59 -5.76 11.78
C PRO A 411 10.76 -6.79 10.66
N ALA A 412 10.65 -8.07 11.00
CA ALA A 412 10.68 -9.13 10.01
C ALA A 412 9.53 -8.97 9.00
N PHE A 413 9.85 -9.18 7.73
CA PHE A 413 8.84 -9.29 6.69
C PHE A 413 8.09 -10.63 6.80
N PRO A 414 6.81 -10.68 6.38
CA PRO A 414 6.06 -11.93 6.39
C PRO A 414 6.59 -12.92 5.36
N GLU A 415 6.28 -14.19 5.57
CA GLU A 415 6.56 -15.26 4.61
C GLU A 415 5.83 -15.03 3.28
N GLY A 416 6.31 -15.69 2.21
CA GLY A 416 5.82 -15.55 0.84
C GLY A 416 6.42 -14.35 0.12
N ASP A 417 5.94 -14.09 -1.10
CA ASP A 417 6.52 -13.11 -2.01
C ASP A 417 5.64 -11.87 -2.21
N LEU A 418 4.32 -12.08 -2.32
CA LEU A 418 3.33 -11.04 -2.50
C LEU A 418 2.30 -11.12 -1.37
N SER A 419 2.09 -10.03 -0.65
CA SER A 419 1.13 -10.01 0.45
C SER A 419 0.14 -8.86 0.33
N PHE A 420 -1.12 -9.14 0.61
CA PHE A 420 -2.18 -8.16 0.72
C PHE A 420 -2.57 -8.05 2.18
N LEU A 421 -2.32 -6.88 2.77
CA LEU A 421 -2.33 -6.72 4.21
C LEU A 421 -3.32 -5.63 4.63
N LEU A 422 -3.98 -5.87 5.76
CA LEU A 422 -4.85 -4.89 6.42
C LEU A 422 -4.06 -3.96 7.33
N ASP A 423 -2.87 -4.40 7.75
CA ASP A 423 -1.94 -3.55 8.50
C ASP A 423 -0.48 -4.03 8.35
N ILE A 424 0.47 -3.11 8.58
CA ILE A 424 1.90 -3.29 8.46
C ILE A 424 2.63 -2.74 9.68
N PRO A 425 3.87 -3.17 9.97
CA PRO A 425 4.62 -2.68 11.11
C PRO A 425 5.17 -1.26 10.92
N ALA A 426 5.50 -0.64 12.04
CA ALA A 426 6.35 0.54 12.10
C ALA A 426 7.82 0.13 12.03
N ILE A 427 8.65 0.95 11.41
CA ILE A 427 10.10 0.81 11.54
C ILE A 427 10.55 1.32 12.90
N CYS A 428 11.45 0.58 13.53
CA CYS A 428 12.00 0.89 14.86
C CYS A 428 13.33 1.64 14.75
N SER A 429 13.73 2.32 15.84
CA SER A 429 15.10 2.76 16.02
C SER A 429 15.91 1.63 16.68
N PHE A 430 17.24 1.78 16.74
CA PHE A 430 18.14 0.86 17.45
C PHE A 430 17.98 0.90 18.98
N LYS A 431 17.14 1.78 19.51
CA LYS A 431 16.86 1.87 20.95
C LYS A 431 15.94 0.73 21.40
N PRO A 432 16.05 0.28 22.65
CA PRO A 432 15.11 -0.66 23.23
C PRO A 432 13.65 -0.21 23.06
N ILE A 433 12.75 -1.15 22.86
CA ILE A 433 11.33 -0.88 22.59
C ILE A 433 10.70 0.00 23.68
N GLU A 434 11.09 -0.21 24.93
CA GLU A 434 10.59 0.55 26.10
C GLU A 434 10.95 2.05 26.04
N GLN A 435 12.01 2.39 25.31
CA GLN A 435 12.47 3.77 25.12
C GLN A 435 11.90 4.43 23.87
N GLN A 436 11.18 3.68 23.04
CA GLN A 436 10.63 4.19 21.80
C GLN A 436 9.25 4.82 22.04
N GLY A 437 8.96 5.86 21.27
CA GLY A 437 7.64 6.47 21.26
C GLY A 437 6.58 5.54 20.64
N PRO A 438 5.30 5.79 20.90
CA PRO A 438 4.22 4.90 20.45
C PRO A 438 4.19 4.69 18.93
N ASN A 439 4.61 5.67 18.15
CA ASN A 439 4.62 5.59 16.67
C ASN A 439 5.80 4.78 16.11
N SER A 440 6.74 4.39 16.97
CA SER A 440 7.90 3.55 16.59
C SER A 440 7.81 2.16 17.20
N GLN A 441 6.73 1.84 17.89
CA GLN A 441 6.47 0.49 18.38
C GLN A 441 6.14 -0.44 17.21
N PRO A 442 6.84 -1.57 17.02
CA PRO A 442 6.65 -2.40 15.85
C PRO A 442 5.25 -3.04 15.80
N GLY A 443 4.70 -3.44 16.90
CA GLY A 443 3.38 -4.06 16.99
C GLY A 443 2.29 -3.08 17.44
N ASN A 444 1.93 -2.12 16.62
CA ASN A 444 0.97 -1.07 17.00
C ASN A 444 -0.51 -1.47 16.89
N ILE A 445 -0.81 -2.70 16.44
CA ILE A 445 -2.18 -3.10 16.17
C ILE A 445 -2.69 -3.90 17.35
N ARG A 446 -3.77 -3.42 17.93
CA ARG A 446 -4.66 -4.26 18.72
C ARG A 446 -5.80 -4.72 17.81
N ILE A 447 -5.77 -5.98 17.45
CA ILE A 447 -6.84 -6.57 16.66
C ILE A 447 -8.05 -6.75 17.57
N LYS A 448 -9.12 -6.03 17.26
CA LYS A 448 -10.44 -6.34 17.78
C LYS A 448 -11.20 -7.07 16.69
N SER A 449 -11.45 -8.34 16.88
CA SER A 449 -12.42 -9.06 16.04
C SER A 449 -13.82 -8.63 16.47
N GLY A 450 -14.63 -8.19 15.51
CA GLY A 450 -16.07 -7.99 15.69
C GLY A 450 -16.84 -9.24 15.26
N ASP A 451 -18.15 -9.19 15.40
CA ASP A 451 -19.06 -10.28 14.96
C ASP A 451 -18.97 -10.53 13.44
N GLU A 452 -18.59 -9.52 12.67
CA GLU A 452 -18.49 -9.60 11.20
C GLU A 452 -17.09 -9.99 10.72
N GLY A 453 -16.07 -9.98 11.59
CA GLY A 453 -14.68 -10.23 11.24
C GLY A 453 -14.03 -9.07 10.46
N LEU A 454 -12.83 -9.34 9.95
CA LEU A 454 -12.08 -8.46 9.06
C LEU A 454 -12.19 -9.01 7.64
N HIS A 455 -12.47 -8.14 6.70
CA HIS A 455 -12.63 -8.53 5.30
C HIS A 455 -11.39 -8.14 4.48
N LEU A 456 -10.92 -9.07 3.65
CA LEU A 456 -9.94 -8.82 2.60
C LEU A 456 -10.53 -9.29 1.27
N ASN A 457 -10.92 -8.32 0.45
CA ASN A 457 -11.61 -8.56 -0.80
C ASN A 457 -10.75 -8.06 -1.96
N LEU A 458 -10.38 -8.97 -2.85
CA LEU A 458 -9.52 -8.68 -3.99
C LEU A 458 -10.20 -9.15 -5.28
N MET A 459 -9.76 -8.60 -6.40
CA MET A 459 -10.06 -9.14 -7.72
C MET A 459 -8.75 -9.23 -8.51
N PHE A 460 -8.50 -10.39 -9.11
CA PHE A 460 -7.34 -10.65 -9.96
C PHE A 460 -7.77 -10.73 -11.42
N ASP A 461 -7.00 -10.10 -12.27
CA ASP A 461 -7.11 -10.20 -13.73
C ASP A 461 -5.84 -10.84 -14.27
N PHE A 462 -5.95 -12.10 -14.62
CA PHE A 462 -4.88 -12.92 -15.22
C PHE A 462 -5.03 -13.07 -16.74
N ARG A 463 -5.98 -12.36 -17.35
CA ARG A 463 -6.27 -12.48 -18.79
C ARG A 463 -5.18 -11.90 -19.66
#